data_e3ed46c43a518d4dccc5650fddd7cbcc
#
_entry.id   e3ed46c43a518d4dccc5650fddd7cbcc
#
_cell.length_a   1.000
_cell.length_b   1.000
_cell.length_c   1.000
_cell.angle_alpha   90.00
_cell.angle_beta   90.00
_cell.angle_gamma   90.00
#
_symmetry.space_group_name_H-M   'P 1'
#
loop_
_entity.id
_entity.type
_entity.pdbx_description
1 polymer ?
#
loop_
_entity_poly.entity_id
_entity_poly.type
_entity_poly.pdbx_seq_one_letter_code
_entity_poly.pdbx_strand_id
1 'polypeptide(L)'
;MAKNVRIFHCSPEAVFDVLRDGWLYPTWVVGASRMRGADPGWPAVGTRIHHSFGVWPFVINDTTTVLERDEPRRLVIQARGWPVGEARVEVEVEPHPRGCRVTLRENPVEGPGSLVPGFIAQPGIWFRNRESIRRLSWVAAGRAANA
;
A
#
# COMPACT_ATOMS: atom_id res chain seq x y z
N MET A 1 -4.28 3.37 -14.98
CA MET A 1 -3.98 3.41 -13.54
C MET A 1 -5.21 2.95 -12.77
N ALA A 2 -5.06 1.91 -11.96
CA ALA A 2 -6.15 1.44 -11.11
C ALA A 2 -6.37 2.40 -9.94
N LYS A 3 -7.61 2.80 -9.70
CA LYS A 3 -7.99 3.76 -8.67
C LYS A 3 -9.11 3.19 -7.83
N ASN A 4 -8.90 3.17 -6.52
CA ASN A 4 -9.89 2.76 -5.53
C ASN A 4 -10.09 3.88 -4.51
N VAL A 5 -11.33 4.13 -4.14
CA VAL A 5 -11.71 5.17 -3.16
C VAL A 5 -12.58 4.55 -2.08
N ARG A 6 -12.31 4.92 -0.82
CA ARG A 6 -13.13 4.47 0.31
C ARG A 6 -13.18 5.54 1.39
N ILE A 7 -14.33 5.68 2.04
CA ILE A 7 -14.47 6.51 3.23
C ILE A 7 -14.09 5.67 4.44
N PHE A 8 -13.14 6.18 5.23
CA PHE A 8 -12.71 5.57 6.48
C PHE A 8 -13.34 6.31 7.65
N HIS A 9 -13.79 5.56 8.64
CA HIS A 9 -14.40 6.13 9.86
C HIS A 9 -13.33 6.41 10.93
N CYS A 10 -12.28 7.11 10.51
CA CYS A 10 -11.18 7.55 11.38
C CYS A 10 -10.51 8.77 10.75
N SER A 11 -9.64 9.45 11.51
CA SER A 11 -8.93 10.63 11.04
C SER A 11 -7.84 10.29 10.01
N PRO A 12 -7.41 11.27 9.20
CA PRO A 12 -6.22 11.10 8.34
C PRO A 12 -4.99 10.64 9.12
N GLU A 13 -4.78 11.16 10.32
CA GLU A 13 -3.65 10.79 11.19
C GLU A 13 -3.70 9.31 11.57
N ALA A 14 -4.89 8.77 11.82
CA ALA A 14 -5.05 7.35 12.14
C ALA A 14 -4.65 6.44 10.96
N VAL A 15 -4.91 6.88 9.73
CA VAL A 15 -4.46 6.15 8.53
C VAL A 15 -2.94 6.14 8.46
N PHE A 16 -2.30 7.30 8.68
CA PHE A 16 -0.84 7.40 8.65
C PHE A 16 -0.17 6.67 9.80
N ASP A 17 -0.83 6.51 10.95
CA ASP A 17 -0.33 5.65 12.02
C ASP A 17 -0.11 4.21 11.55
N VAL A 18 -0.99 3.70 10.69
CA VAL A 18 -0.82 2.37 10.08
C VAL A 18 0.29 2.39 9.03
N LEU A 19 0.31 3.41 8.16
CA LEU A 19 1.32 3.51 7.09
C LEU A 19 2.73 3.71 7.65
N ARG A 20 2.87 4.39 8.79
CA ARG A 20 4.16 4.57 9.47
C ARG A 20 4.70 3.28 10.06
N ASP A 21 3.85 2.33 10.37
CA ASP A 21 4.27 1.03 10.89
C ASP A 21 4.47 0.05 9.75
N GLY A 22 5.69 -0.03 9.23
CA GLY A 22 6.01 -0.89 8.10
C GLY A 22 5.74 -2.37 8.38
N TRP A 23 5.79 -2.81 9.64
CA TRP A 23 5.49 -4.19 10.03
C TRP A 23 4.03 -4.57 9.80
N LEU A 24 3.13 -3.59 9.68
CA LEU A 24 1.71 -3.83 9.38
C LEU A 24 1.43 -4.01 7.88
N TYR A 25 2.42 -3.82 7.01
CA TYR A 25 2.25 -3.87 5.56
C TYR A 25 1.48 -5.11 5.08
N PRO A 26 1.81 -6.34 5.53
CA PRO A 26 1.06 -7.53 5.10
C PRO A 26 -0.37 -7.58 5.61
N THR A 27 -0.74 -6.78 6.60
CA THR A 27 -2.10 -6.81 7.15
C THR A 27 -3.11 -6.16 6.21
N TRP A 28 -2.65 -5.26 5.32
CA TRP A 28 -3.56 -4.58 4.41
C TRP A 28 -3.18 -4.75 2.93
N VAL A 29 -1.93 -4.96 2.60
CA VAL A 29 -1.51 -5.16 1.19
C VAL A 29 -1.75 -6.61 0.80
N VAL A 30 -2.73 -6.83 -0.06
CA VAL A 30 -3.05 -8.17 -0.58
C VAL A 30 -1.90 -8.70 -1.42
N GLY A 31 -1.44 -9.90 -1.10
CA GLY A 31 -0.31 -10.56 -1.73
C GLY A 31 0.96 -10.47 -0.88
N ALA A 32 1.12 -9.46 -0.04
CA ALA A 32 2.22 -9.41 0.92
C ALA A 32 1.96 -10.45 2.01
N SER A 33 2.88 -11.40 2.18
CA SER A 33 2.69 -12.55 3.05
C SER A 33 3.45 -12.47 4.35
N ARG A 34 4.56 -11.72 4.39
CA ARG A 34 5.37 -11.55 5.60
C ARG A 34 6.29 -10.35 5.50
N MET A 35 6.76 -9.89 6.66
CA MET A 35 7.80 -8.87 6.78
C MET A 35 9.10 -9.53 7.22
N ARG A 36 10.23 -9.04 6.69
CA ARG A 36 11.58 -9.46 7.04
C ARG A 36 12.37 -8.36 7.73
N GLY A 37 11.96 -7.10 7.55
CA GLY A 37 12.61 -5.94 8.15
C GLY A 37 12.02 -4.63 7.69
N ALA A 38 12.37 -3.56 8.39
CA ALA A 38 12.04 -2.20 8.01
C ALA A 38 13.26 -1.31 8.32
N ASP A 39 13.62 -0.43 7.39
CA ASP A 39 14.73 0.49 7.60
C ASP A 39 14.41 1.43 8.79
N PRO A 40 15.41 1.79 9.61
CA PRO A 40 15.24 2.87 10.58
C PRO A 40 14.81 4.16 9.87
N GLY A 41 13.84 4.86 10.44
CA GLY A 41 13.32 6.10 9.86
C GLY A 41 12.21 5.90 8.83
N TRP A 42 11.78 4.65 8.54
CA TRP A 42 10.58 4.44 7.73
C TRP A 42 9.41 5.27 8.29
N PRO A 43 8.61 5.99 7.50
CA PRO A 43 8.57 6.07 6.03
C PRO A 43 9.24 7.33 5.46
N ALA A 44 10.40 7.73 5.94
CA ALA A 44 11.15 8.83 5.32
C ALA A 44 11.48 8.49 3.85
N VAL A 45 11.53 9.52 2.99
CA VAL A 45 11.84 9.32 1.58
C VAL A 45 13.17 8.57 1.42
N GLY A 46 13.18 7.56 0.57
CA GLY A 46 14.33 6.69 0.32
C GLY A 46 14.46 5.50 1.25
N THR A 47 13.70 5.43 2.34
CA THR A 47 13.69 4.26 3.22
C THR A 47 12.89 3.11 2.61
N ARG A 48 13.20 1.88 3.07
CA ARG A 48 12.61 0.65 2.53
C ARG A 48 12.06 -0.23 3.63
N ILE A 49 11.03 -0.99 3.26
CA ILE A 49 10.60 -2.16 4.01
C ILE A 49 10.92 -3.41 3.19
N HIS A 50 11.26 -4.48 3.88
CA HIS A 50 11.66 -5.76 3.31
C HIS A 50 10.53 -6.77 3.55
N HIS A 51 9.89 -7.18 2.48
CA HIS A 51 8.69 -8.01 2.53
C HIS A 51 8.81 -9.25 1.63
N SER A 52 7.82 -10.12 1.72
CA SER A 52 7.63 -11.23 0.79
C SER A 52 6.24 -11.18 0.19
N PHE A 53 6.13 -11.47 -1.10
CA PHE A 53 4.86 -11.65 -1.79
C PHE A 53 4.64 -13.12 -2.12
N GLY A 54 3.38 -13.52 -2.20
CA GLY A 54 2.97 -14.85 -2.60
C GLY A 54 2.63 -15.76 -1.43
N VAL A 55 2.40 -17.03 -1.73
CA VAL A 55 2.01 -18.08 -0.77
C VAL A 55 3.16 -19.07 -0.63
N TRP A 56 3.58 -19.33 0.60
CA TRP A 56 4.64 -20.30 0.85
C TRP A 56 4.29 -21.67 0.24
N PRO A 57 5.24 -22.38 -0.41
CA PRO A 57 6.66 -22.01 -0.57
C PRO A 57 6.98 -21.10 -1.76
N PHE A 58 5.98 -20.66 -2.51
CA PHE A 58 6.14 -19.81 -3.72
C PHE A 58 6.13 -18.34 -3.35
N VAL A 59 7.13 -17.89 -2.62
CA VAL A 59 7.25 -16.49 -2.18
C VAL A 59 8.40 -15.78 -2.88
N ILE A 60 8.19 -14.47 -3.13
CA ILE A 60 9.20 -13.57 -3.68
C ILE A 60 9.62 -12.63 -2.57
N ASN A 61 10.91 -12.60 -2.25
CA ASN A 61 11.48 -11.65 -1.30
C ASN A 61 11.93 -10.40 -2.04
N ASP A 62 11.39 -9.25 -1.68
CA ASP A 62 11.74 -7.97 -2.31
C ASP A 62 11.52 -6.80 -1.33
N THR A 63 11.54 -5.58 -1.85
CA THR A 63 11.45 -4.37 -1.06
C THR A 63 10.41 -3.41 -1.59
N THR A 64 9.92 -2.52 -0.72
CA THR A 64 9.12 -1.35 -1.09
C THR A 64 9.83 -0.11 -0.58
N THR A 65 10.01 0.88 -1.45
CA THR A 65 10.74 2.13 -1.17
C THR A 65 9.79 3.31 -1.14
N VAL A 66 9.98 4.25 -0.21
CA VAL A 66 9.22 5.51 -0.17
C VAL A 66 9.79 6.48 -1.20
N LEU A 67 8.95 6.97 -2.11
CA LEU A 67 9.31 7.97 -3.11
C LEU A 67 8.92 9.38 -2.67
N GLU A 68 7.73 9.53 -2.07
CA GLU A 68 7.22 10.82 -1.59
C GLU A 68 6.45 10.62 -0.29
N ARG A 69 6.54 11.62 0.59
CA ARG A 69 5.83 11.64 1.86
C ARG A 69 5.36 13.05 2.18
N ASP A 70 4.05 13.23 2.33
CA ASP A 70 3.43 14.47 2.79
C ASP A 70 2.31 14.10 3.78
N GLU A 71 2.70 13.83 5.03
CA GLU A 71 1.74 13.44 6.08
C GLU A 71 0.90 14.63 6.54
N PRO A 72 -0.38 14.46 6.78
CA PRO A 72 -1.19 13.22 6.70
C PRO A 72 -1.97 13.09 5.38
N ARG A 73 -1.44 13.62 4.27
CA ARG A 73 -2.17 13.76 3.01
C ARG A 73 -1.77 12.76 1.94
N ARG A 74 -0.48 12.41 1.84
CA ARG A 74 0.01 11.63 0.71
C ARG A 74 1.23 10.80 1.07
N LEU A 75 1.25 9.58 0.53
CA LEU A 75 2.40 8.69 0.54
C LEU A 75 2.52 8.04 -0.83
N VAL A 76 3.68 8.09 -1.45
CA VAL A 76 3.97 7.39 -2.70
C VAL A 76 5.08 6.39 -2.45
N ILE A 77 4.83 5.15 -2.80
CA ILE A 77 5.77 4.05 -2.64
C ILE A 77 5.95 3.30 -3.95
N GLN A 78 7.11 2.69 -4.12
CA GLN A 78 7.39 1.80 -5.24
C GLN A 78 7.62 0.40 -4.70
N ALA A 79 6.66 -0.47 -4.97
CA ALA A 79 6.69 -1.86 -4.55
C ALA A 79 7.39 -2.71 -5.61
N ARG A 80 8.37 -3.49 -5.16
CA ARG A 80 9.09 -4.42 -6.01
C ARG A 80 8.58 -5.84 -5.78
N GLY A 81 8.55 -6.63 -6.86
CA GLY A 81 8.17 -8.04 -6.83
C GLY A 81 8.76 -8.74 -8.06
N TRP A 82 10.09 -8.75 -8.18
CA TRP A 82 10.76 -9.40 -9.29
C TRP A 82 10.67 -10.94 -9.15
N PRO A 83 10.42 -11.68 -10.25
CA PRO A 83 10.54 -11.28 -11.68
C PRO A 83 9.30 -10.60 -12.29
N VAL A 84 8.23 -10.38 -11.58
CA VAL A 84 7.02 -9.74 -12.13
C VAL A 84 7.29 -8.28 -12.47
N GLY A 85 7.98 -7.55 -11.60
CA GLY A 85 8.36 -6.17 -11.82
C GLY A 85 8.10 -5.26 -10.64
N GLU A 86 7.85 -3.99 -10.93
CA GLU A 86 7.65 -2.95 -9.93
C GLU A 86 6.38 -2.16 -10.23
N ALA A 87 5.71 -1.73 -9.19
CA ALA A 87 4.52 -0.90 -9.28
C ALA A 87 4.64 0.32 -8.37
N ARG A 88 4.14 1.45 -8.86
CA ARG A 88 4.02 2.68 -8.06
C ARG A 88 2.63 2.71 -7.44
N VAL A 89 2.59 2.94 -6.14
CA VAL A 89 1.36 3.01 -5.37
C VAL A 89 1.29 4.37 -4.69
N GLU A 90 0.17 5.07 -4.89
CA GLU A 90 -0.11 6.35 -4.25
C GLU A 90 -1.27 6.18 -3.27
N VAL A 91 -1.08 6.63 -2.04
CA VAL A 91 -2.13 6.74 -1.03
C VAL A 91 -2.39 8.21 -0.77
N GLU A 92 -3.58 8.68 -1.08
CA GLU A 92 -4.01 10.04 -0.77
C GLU A 92 -5.11 10.01 0.28
N VAL A 93 -5.02 10.91 1.26
CA VAL A 93 -5.96 11.00 2.37
C VAL A 93 -6.46 12.43 2.48
N GLU A 94 -7.78 12.60 2.41
CA GLU A 94 -8.45 13.89 2.53
C GLU A 94 -9.43 13.87 3.69
N PRO A 95 -9.56 14.96 4.47
CA PRO A 95 -10.59 15.06 5.50
C PRO A 95 -12.00 14.88 4.88
N HIS A 96 -12.87 14.23 5.63
CA HIS A 96 -14.28 14.00 5.22
C HIS A 96 -15.17 14.10 6.46
N PRO A 97 -16.43 14.53 6.33
CA PRO A 97 -17.34 14.62 7.48
C PRO A 97 -17.50 13.34 8.30
N ARG A 98 -17.31 12.17 7.68
CA ARG A 98 -17.35 10.86 8.34
C ARG A 98 -16.00 10.34 8.83
N GLY A 99 -14.92 11.10 8.64
CA GLY A 99 -13.58 10.72 8.98
C GLY A 99 -12.57 11.16 7.94
N CYS A 100 -12.28 10.34 6.94
CA CYS A 100 -11.46 10.73 5.80
C CYS A 100 -11.81 9.93 4.55
N ARG A 101 -11.44 10.50 3.40
CA ARG A 101 -11.50 9.81 2.11
C ARG A 101 -10.10 9.35 1.75
N VAL A 102 -9.95 8.06 1.54
CA VAL A 102 -8.69 7.47 1.10
C VAL A 102 -8.80 7.05 -0.35
N THR A 103 -7.83 7.48 -1.15
CA THR A 103 -7.70 7.10 -2.55
C THR A 103 -6.41 6.32 -2.73
N LEU A 104 -6.51 5.12 -3.28
CA LEU A 104 -5.39 4.25 -3.58
C LEU A 104 -5.26 4.13 -5.10
N ARG A 105 -4.09 4.52 -5.64
CA ARG A 105 -3.77 4.39 -7.08
C ARG A 105 -2.57 3.49 -7.23
N GLU A 106 -2.62 2.60 -8.21
CA GLU A 106 -1.50 1.73 -8.51
C GLU A 106 -1.29 1.62 -10.02
N ASN A 107 -0.02 1.64 -10.42
CA ASN A 107 0.37 1.50 -11.82
C ASN A 107 1.68 0.72 -11.94
N PRO A 108 1.72 -0.37 -12.74
CA PRO A 108 2.97 -1.03 -13.06
C PRO A 108 3.92 -0.08 -13.79
N VAL A 109 5.17 0.01 -13.36
CA VAL A 109 6.15 0.95 -13.92
C VAL A 109 7.36 0.29 -14.53
N GLU A 110 7.75 -0.89 -14.05
CA GLU A 110 8.91 -1.63 -14.56
C GLU A 110 8.67 -3.13 -14.59
N GLY A 111 9.43 -3.83 -15.44
CA GLY A 111 9.44 -5.27 -15.56
C GLY A 111 8.34 -5.84 -16.46
N PRO A 112 8.23 -7.17 -16.55
CA PRO A 112 7.25 -7.83 -17.43
C PRO A 112 5.81 -7.42 -17.14
N GLY A 113 5.47 -7.16 -15.88
CA GLY A 113 4.12 -6.70 -15.51
C GLY A 113 3.74 -5.36 -16.13
N SER A 114 4.71 -4.48 -16.39
CA SER A 114 4.44 -3.19 -17.03
C SER A 114 4.16 -3.30 -18.53
N LEU A 115 4.49 -4.43 -19.14
CA LEU A 115 4.24 -4.70 -20.56
C LEU A 115 2.84 -5.27 -20.80
N VAL A 116 2.13 -5.67 -19.75
CA VAL A 116 0.75 -6.14 -19.89
C VAL A 116 -0.14 -4.96 -20.24
N PRO A 117 -0.95 -5.04 -21.32
CA PRO A 117 -1.86 -3.95 -21.68
C PRO A 117 -2.77 -3.55 -20.52
N GLY A 118 -2.99 -2.24 -20.36
CA GLY A 118 -3.75 -1.70 -19.23
C GLY A 118 -5.16 -2.28 -19.13
N PHE A 119 -5.84 -2.53 -20.23
CA PHE A 119 -7.19 -3.11 -20.23
C PHE A 119 -7.24 -4.55 -19.69
N ILE A 120 -6.07 -5.23 -19.62
CA ILE A 120 -5.93 -6.56 -19.02
C ILE A 120 -5.46 -6.44 -17.55
N ALA A 121 -4.43 -5.63 -17.31
CA ALA A 121 -3.80 -5.51 -15.99
C ALA A 121 -4.64 -4.71 -14.98
N GLN A 122 -5.23 -3.59 -15.42
CA GLN A 122 -5.91 -2.66 -14.51
C GLN A 122 -7.11 -3.27 -13.77
N PRO A 123 -8.00 -4.08 -14.41
CA PRO A 123 -9.09 -4.71 -13.68
C PRO A 123 -8.61 -5.62 -12.54
N GLY A 124 -7.55 -6.39 -12.77
CA GLY A 124 -6.98 -7.27 -11.75
C GLY A 124 -6.38 -6.50 -10.58
N ILE A 125 -5.63 -5.45 -10.89
CA ILE A 125 -5.05 -4.55 -9.87
C ILE A 125 -6.17 -3.85 -9.09
N TRP A 126 -7.18 -3.35 -9.76
CA TRP A 126 -8.33 -2.70 -9.13
C TRP A 126 -9.04 -3.65 -8.15
N PHE A 127 -9.29 -4.88 -8.58
CA PHE A 127 -9.97 -5.88 -7.77
C PHE A 127 -9.16 -6.24 -6.52
N ARG A 128 -7.85 -6.45 -6.66
CA ARG A 128 -6.96 -6.70 -5.53
C ARG A 128 -6.91 -5.50 -4.58
N ASN A 129 -6.79 -4.29 -5.11
CA ASN A 129 -6.68 -3.06 -4.31
C ASN A 129 -7.99 -2.69 -3.62
N ARG A 130 -9.12 -3.13 -4.15
CA ARG A 130 -10.40 -3.02 -3.45
C ARG A 130 -10.34 -3.72 -2.09
N GLU A 131 -9.74 -4.89 -2.05
CA GLU A 131 -9.55 -5.62 -0.79
C GLU A 131 -8.46 -4.99 0.07
N SER A 132 -7.37 -4.51 -0.53
CA SER A 132 -6.29 -3.85 0.21
C SER A 132 -6.79 -2.61 0.94
N ILE A 133 -7.53 -1.73 0.27
CA ILE A 133 -8.05 -0.49 0.89
C ILE A 133 -9.10 -0.82 1.96
N ARG A 134 -9.86 -1.88 1.78
CA ARG A 134 -10.82 -2.37 2.77
C ARG A 134 -10.12 -2.83 4.04
N ARG A 135 -9.06 -3.62 3.91
CA ARG A 135 -8.24 -4.06 5.05
C ARG A 135 -7.58 -2.88 5.75
N LEU A 136 -7.04 -1.93 5.00
CA LEU A 136 -6.46 -0.72 5.55
C LEU A 136 -7.48 0.05 6.40
N SER A 137 -8.72 0.15 5.93
CA SER A 137 -9.79 0.82 6.67
C SER A 137 -10.08 0.16 8.01
N TRP A 138 -10.07 -1.17 8.06
CA TRP A 138 -10.31 -1.91 9.30
C TRP A 138 -9.15 -1.77 10.28
N VAL A 139 -7.91 -1.86 9.78
CA VAL A 139 -6.73 -1.72 10.64
C VAL A 139 -6.64 -0.31 11.22
N ALA A 140 -6.85 0.72 10.40
CA ALA A 140 -6.79 2.11 10.83
C ALA A 140 -7.88 2.44 11.84
N ALA A 141 -9.14 2.06 11.56
CA ALA A 141 -10.25 2.32 12.47
C ALA A 141 -10.13 1.50 13.77
N GLY A 142 -9.69 0.26 13.69
CA GLY A 142 -9.51 -0.60 14.85
C GLY A 142 -8.41 -0.10 15.78
N ARG A 143 -7.29 0.32 15.25
CA ARG A 143 -6.20 0.91 16.06
C ARG A 143 -6.61 2.24 16.69
N ALA A 144 -7.33 3.08 15.95
CA ALA A 144 -7.83 4.36 16.47
C ALA A 144 -8.80 4.14 17.64
N ALA A 145 -9.67 3.13 17.55
CA ALA A 145 -10.63 2.81 18.61
C ALA A 145 -9.95 2.26 19.88
N ASN A 146 -8.76 1.66 19.75
CA ASN A 146 -8.03 1.04 20.86
C ASN A 146 -6.82 1.89 21.32
N ALA A 147 -6.69 3.09 20.81
CA ALA A 147 -5.61 3.99 21.19
C ALA A 147 -5.92 4.72 22.49
#